data_3db21a1b6dcc68f1952af914253eba5b
#
_entry.id   3db21a1b6dcc68f1952af914253eba5b
#
_cell.length_a   1.000
_cell.length_b   1.000
_cell.length_c   1.000
_cell.angle_alpha   90.00
_cell.angle_beta   90.00
_cell.angle_gamma   90.00
#
_symmetry.space_group_name_H-M   'P 1'
#
loop_
_entity.id
_entity.type
_entity.pdbx_description
1 polymer ?
#
loop_
_entity_poly.entity_id
_entity_poly.type
_entity_poly.pdbx_seq_one_letter_code
_entity_poly.pdbx_strand_id
1 'polypeptide(L)'
;SDIKFIRDNCAKVTNIAMTKLTTNDNGKCQVNSALWPDPKTRDNDLRGDLSEMEGLEYIEQESYQGDLKQVKFIESIANVAVRRFETDERYFVLGEDVHKLKGGTNGATKGIPQRWPDRCVPTPIAEHGFVGLAGGVAMVGKYRPIVELMYPDFGLVAADQLFNQIAKARHMFGGTVNVPLVLRTKIAIGSGY
;
A
#
# COMPACT_ATOMS: atom_id res chain seq x y z
N SER A 1 -15.32 29.41 26.80
CA SER A 1 -16.08 28.16 27.01
C SER A 1 -15.49 27.01 26.23
N ASP A 2 -15.46 27.06 24.90
CA ASP A 2 -14.99 25.94 24.08
C ASP A 2 -13.48 25.73 24.12
N ILE A 3 -12.72 26.80 24.23
CA ILE A 3 -11.26 26.75 24.41
C ILE A 3 -10.87 26.07 25.73
N LYS A 4 -11.64 26.32 26.81
CA LYS A 4 -11.41 25.67 28.09
C LYS A 4 -11.73 24.18 28.01
N PHE A 5 -12.84 23.80 27.35
CA PHE A 5 -13.22 22.41 27.12
C PHE A 5 -12.15 21.66 26.31
N ILE A 6 -11.67 22.26 25.21
CA ILE A 6 -10.61 21.68 24.38
C ILE A 6 -9.34 21.53 25.22
N ARG A 7 -8.93 22.53 25.96
CA ARG A 7 -7.75 22.50 26.85
C ARG A 7 -7.85 21.35 27.85
N ASP A 8 -8.96 21.28 28.57
CA ASP A 8 -9.14 20.33 29.66
C ASP A 8 -9.25 18.87 29.15
N ASN A 9 -9.86 18.66 27.98
CA ASN A 9 -10.04 17.33 27.40
C ASN A 9 -8.87 16.88 26.51
N CYS A 10 -8.11 17.82 25.95
CA CYS A 10 -6.92 17.52 25.16
C CYS A 10 -5.63 17.56 26.01
N ALA A 11 -5.71 17.73 27.32
CA ALA A 11 -4.54 17.86 28.19
C ALA A 11 -3.53 16.71 28.05
N LYS A 12 -4.00 15.47 27.91
CA LYS A 12 -3.12 14.31 27.67
C LYS A 12 -2.42 14.38 26.31
N VAL A 13 -3.16 14.75 25.26
CA VAL A 13 -2.61 14.92 23.91
C VAL A 13 -1.66 16.12 23.86
N THR A 14 -2.03 17.20 24.53
CA THR A 14 -1.20 18.41 24.64
C THR A 14 0.11 18.13 25.39
N ASN A 15 0.09 17.35 26.46
CA ASN A 15 1.29 16.98 27.18
C ASN A 15 2.24 16.13 26.32
N ILE A 16 1.72 15.17 25.56
CA ILE A 16 2.52 14.38 24.62
C ILE A 16 3.08 15.27 23.51
N ALA A 17 2.31 16.21 22.98
CA ALA A 17 2.78 17.17 21.98
C ALA A 17 3.81 18.13 22.54
N MET A 18 3.62 18.65 23.75
CA MET A 18 4.54 19.57 24.41
C MET A 18 5.91 18.96 24.72
N THR A 19 5.99 17.67 25.02
CA THR A 19 7.28 16.97 25.19
C THR A 19 8.10 16.89 23.89
N LYS A 20 7.47 17.09 22.75
CA LYS A 20 8.10 17.09 21.44
C LYS A 20 8.51 18.49 20.96
N LEU A 21 8.17 19.52 21.70
CA LEU A 21 8.56 20.88 21.41
C LEU A 21 9.77 21.28 22.27
N THR A 22 10.67 22.03 21.69
CA THR A 22 11.79 22.69 22.37
C THR A 22 11.67 24.19 22.14
N THR A 23 12.28 24.95 23.02
CA THR A 23 12.39 26.41 22.87
C THR A 23 13.80 26.75 22.41
N ASN A 24 13.94 27.52 21.34
CA ASN A 24 15.23 28.00 20.88
C ASN A 24 15.72 29.18 21.78
N ASP A 25 16.94 29.64 21.55
CA ASP A 25 17.59 30.72 22.31
C ASP A 25 16.83 32.05 22.29
N ASN A 26 15.94 32.23 21.31
CA ASN A 26 15.07 33.40 21.19
C ASN A 26 13.68 33.19 21.81
N GLY A 27 13.49 32.14 22.59
CA GLY A 27 12.21 31.82 23.24
C GLY A 27 11.10 31.34 22.31
N LYS A 28 11.39 31.06 21.05
CA LYS A 28 10.39 30.52 20.10
C LYS A 28 10.30 29.02 20.24
N CYS A 29 9.05 28.51 20.31
CA CYS A 29 8.80 27.09 20.23
C CYS A 29 9.20 26.53 18.85
N GLN A 30 9.88 25.41 18.86
CA GLN A 30 10.24 24.66 17.65
C GLN A 30 10.05 23.16 17.90
N VAL A 31 9.86 22.41 16.84
CA VAL A 31 9.82 20.95 16.92
C VAL A 31 11.22 20.43 17.21
N ASN A 32 11.33 19.49 18.15
CA ASN A 32 12.60 18.85 18.46
C ASN A 32 13.20 18.23 17.18
N SER A 33 14.44 18.62 16.86
CA SER A 33 15.11 18.15 15.64
C SER A 33 15.28 16.63 15.56
N ALA A 34 15.33 15.94 16.69
CA ALA A 34 15.36 14.48 16.75
C ALA A 34 14.06 13.83 16.21
N LEU A 35 12.98 14.60 16.08
CA LEU A 35 11.71 14.14 15.51
C LEU A 35 11.59 14.43 14.00
N TRP A 36 12.57 15.12 13.45
CA TRP A 36 12.57 15.39 12.02
C TRP A 36 12.95 14.13 11.24
N PRO A 37 12.28 13.86 10.12
CA PRO A 37 12.71 12.80 9.23
C PRO A 37 14.16 13.01 8.80
N ASP A 38 14.89 11.93 8.65
CA ASP A 38 16.22 12.00 8.06
C ASP A 38 16.10 12.66 6.66
N PRO A 39 16.86 13.71 6.37
CA PRO A 39 16.87 14.35 5.06
C PRO A 39 17.03 13.38 3.91
N LYS A 40 17.86 12.33 4.07
CA LYS A 40 18.03 11.28 3.06
C LYS A 40 16.75 10.51 2.78
N THR A 41 15.93 10.23 3.82
CA THR A 41 14.63 9.57 3.65
C THR A 41 13.67 10.46 2.86
N ARG A 42 13.67 11.75 3.15
CA ARG A 42 12.85 12.74 2.45
C ARG A 42 13.30 12.94 1.00
N ASP A 43 14.60 12.99 0.76
CA ASP A 43 15.15 13.17 -0.58
C ASP A 43 14.82 11.98 -1.49
N ASN A 44 14.76 10.77 -0.94
CA ASN A 44 14.35 9.57 -1.68
C ASN A 44 12.92 9.61 -2.21
N ASP A 45 12.06 10.46 -1.67
CA ASP A 45 10.65 10.53 -2.05
C ASP A 45 10.35 11.47 -3.22
N LEU A 46 11.29 12.34 -3.54
CA LEU A 46 11.13 13.37 -4.57
C LEU A 46 11.83 13.02 -5.88
N ARG A 47 12.37 11.82 -5.98
CA ARG A 47 13.21 11.43 -7.10
C ARG A 47 12.41 11.05 -8.32
N GLY A 48 12.47 11.89 -9.33
CA GLY A 48 12.19 11.54 -10.71
C GLY A 48 13.44 11.13 -11.49
N ASP A 49 14.55 10.86 -10.80
CA ASP A 49 15.86 10.54 -11.40
C ASP A 49 16.12 9.03 -11.59
N LEU A 50 15.13 8.21 -11.23
CA LEU A 50 15.19 6.75 -11.32
C LEU A 50 16.33 6.10 -10.51
N SER A 51 16.84 6.79 -9.49
CA SER A 51 17.94 6.26 -8.66
C SER A 51 17.58 4.98 -7.92
N GLU A 52 16.29 4.69 -7.71
CA GLU A 52 15.79 3.42 -7.20
C GLU A 52 16.02 2.24 -8.17
N MET A 53 16.30 2.54 -9.43
CA MET A 53 16.62 1.55 -10.46
C MET A 53 18.15 1.33 -10.60
N GLU A 54 18.97 2.13 -9.91
CA GLU A 54 20.42 1.96 -9.93
C GLU A 54 20.81 0.63 -9.30
N GLY A 55 21.71 -0.08 -9.95
CA GLY A 55 22.21 -1.37 -9.49
C GLY A 55 21.26 -2.55 -9.75
N LEU A 56 20.14 -2.34 -10.40
CA LEU A 56 19.30 -3.44 -10.88
C LEU A 56 19.92 -4.06 -12.14
N GLU A 57 20.10 -5.35 -12.11
CA GLU A 57 20.54 -6.11 -13.27
C GLU A 57 19.33 -6.48 -14.13
N TYR A 58 19.34 -6.06 -15.39
CA TYR A 58 18.30 -6.36 -16.35
C TYR A 58 18.79 -7.42 -17.33
N ILE A 59 17.98 -8.41 -17.56
CA ILE A 59 18.23 -9.46 -18.56
C ILE A 59 17.11 -9.34 -19.60
N GLU A 60 17.48 -8.95 -20.81
CA GLU A 60 16.57 -8.96 -21.93
C GLU A 60 16.19 -10.40 -22.32
N GLN A 61 15.00 -10.57 -22.89
CA GLN A 61 14.49 -11.89 -23.25
C GLN A 61 15.44 -12.64 -24.17
N GLU A 62 16.07 -11.93 -25.11
CA GLU A 62 17.01 -12.47 -26.10
C GLU A 62 18.34 -12.92 -25.46
N SER A 63 18.69 -12.33 -24.33
CA SER A 63 19.92 -12.62 -23.59
C SER A 63 19.74 -13.69 -22.51
N TYR A 64 18.49 -14.09 -22.21
CA TYR A 64 18.20 -15.07 -21.19
C TYR A 64 18.63 -16.48 -21.63
N GLN A 65 19.52 -17.09 -20.86
CA GLN A 65 20.13 -18.41 -21.15
C GLN A 65 19.42 -19.58 -20.44
N GLY A 66 18.37 -19.30 -19.65
CA GLY A 66 17.63 -20.34 -18.94
C GLY A 66 16.55 -20.98 -19.79
N ASP A 67 16.00 -22.09 -19.29
CA ASP A 67 14.85 -22.76 -19.92
C ASP A 67 13.62 -21.88 -19.90
N LEU A 68 13.08 -21.57 -21.06
CA LEU A 68 11.83 -20.83 -21.20
C LEU A 68 10.64 -21.78 -21.08
N LYS A 69 9.76 -21.48 -20.15
CA LYS A 69 8.50 -22.21 -19.98
C LYS A 69 7.33 -21.30 -20.36
N GLN A 70 6.57 -21.73 -21.34
CA GLN A 70 5.34 -21.02 -21.71
C GLN A 70 4.25 -21.28 -20.68
N VAL A 71 3.76 -20.23 -20.05
CA VAL A 71 2.69 -20.26 -19.05
C VAL A 71 1.72 -19.11 -19.29
N LYS A 72 0.48 -19.25 -18.83
CA LYS A 72 -0.47 -18.14 -18.86
C LYS A 72 -0.03 -17.06 -17.86
N PHE A 73 -0.10 -15.81 -18.27
CA PHE A 73 0.29 -14.68 -17.42
C PHE A 73 -0.43 -14.70 -16.06
N ILE A 74 -1.73 -14.98 -16.05
CA ILE A 74 -2.51 -15.05 -14.81
C ILE A 74 -2.05 -16.18 -13.87
N GLU A 75 -1.60 -17.30 -14.43
CA GLU A 75 -1.03 -18.40 -13.62
C GLU A 75 0.31 -18.00 -12.99
N SER A 76 1.11 -17.22 -13.71
CA SER A 76 2.35 -16.66 -13.15
C SER A 76 2.07 -15.73 -11.98
N ILE A 77 1.07 -14.84 -12.11
CA ILE A 77 0.64 -13.95 -11.02
C ILE A 77 0.19 -14.77 -9.78
N ALA A 78 -0.66 -15.78 -10.00
CA ALA A 78 -1.14 -16.63 -8.92
C ALA A 78 0.01 -17.39 -8.23
N ASN A 79 0.94 -17.94 -9.00
CA ASN A 79 2.10 -18.66 -8.48
C ASN A 79 3.04 -17.76 -7.68
N VAL A 80 3.27 -16.53 -8.13
CA VAL A 80 4.06 -15.55 -7.37
C VAL A 80 3.37 -15.18 -6.07
N ALA A 81 2.05 -14.95 -6.11
CA ALA A 81 1.27 -14.65 -4.91
C ALA A 81 1.33 -15.81 -3.90
N VAL A 82 1.14 -17.05 -4.35
CA VAL A 82 1.26 -18.23 -3.50
C VAL A 82 2.63 -18.32 -2.83
N ARG A 83 3.72 -18.16 -3.59
CA ARG A 83 5.08 -18.16 -3.02
C ARG A 83 5.28 -17.08 -1.97
N ARG A 84 4.72 -15.87 -2.18
CA ARG A 84 4.80 -14.79 -1.21
C ARG A 84 4.01 -15.11 0.06
N PHE A 85 2.84 -15.70 -0.07
CA PHE A 85 2.04 -16.13 1.08
C PHE A 85 2.70 -17.26 1.89
N GLU A 86 3.49 -18.12 1.25
CA GLU A 86 4.27 -19.17 1.91
C GLU A 86 5.43 -18.62 2.74
N THR A 87 6.07 -17.57 2.26
CA THR A 87 7.33 -17.07 2.82
C THR A 87 7.18 -15.84 3.71
N ASP A 88 6.03 -15.16 3.66
CA ASP A 88 5.81 -13.91 4.39
C ASP A 88 4.35 -13.80 4.86
N GLU A 89 4.16 -13.87 6.16
CA GLU A 89 2.83 -13.81 6.79
C GLU A 89 2.17 -12.43 6.70
N ARG A 90 2.91 -11.41 6.32
CA ARG A 90 2.38 -10.04 6.19
C ARG A 90 1.48 -9.86 4.97
N TYR A 91 1.58 -10.75 3.98
CA TYR A 91 0.73 -10.68 2.78
C TYR A 91 -0.68 -11.18 3.08
N PHE A 92 -1.64 -10.41 2.62
CA PHE A 92 -3.03 -10.82 2.51
C PHE A 92 -3.66 -10.21 1.25
N VAL A 93 -4.72 -10.80 0.75
CA VAL A 93 -5.45 -10.30 -0.40
C VAL A 93 -6.84 -9.87 0.02
N LEU A 94 -7.31 -8.75 -0.51
CA LEU A 94 -8.67 -8.28 -0.30
C LEU A 94 -9.27 -7.74 -1.60
N GLY A 95 -10.58 -7.87 -1.70
CA GLY A 95 -11.34 -7.42 -2.86
C GLY A 95 -12.63 -8.22 -3.02
N GLU A 96 -13.39 -7.84 -4.01
CA GLU A 96 -14.63 -8.52 -4.34
C GLU A 96 -14.37 -9.91 -4.87
N ASP A 97 -15.09 -10.88 -4.36
CA ASP A 97 -15.07 -12.28 -4.80
C ASP A 97 -13.68 -12.97 -4.84
N VAL A 98 -12.66 -12.39 -4.21
CA VAL A 98 -11.29 -12.94 -4.19
C VAL A 98 -11.21 -14.38 -3.68
N HIS A 99 -12.20 -14.82 -2.90
CA HIS A 99 -12.30 -16.17 -2.30
C HIS A 99 -13.12 -17.16 -3.14
N LYS A 100 -13.82 -16.68 -4.18
CA LYS A 100 -14.72 -17.48 -5.02
C LYS A 100 -14.09 -17.88 -6.34
N LEU A 101 -14.85 -18.55 -7.19
CA LEU A 101 -14.56 -18.83 -8.60
C LEU A 101 -13.19 -19.49 -8.85
N LYS A 102 -12.73 -20.34 -7.92
CA LYS A 102 -11.43 -21.04 -8.02
C LYS A 102 -10.21 -20.11 -8.17
N GLY A 103 -10.27 -18.92 -7.61
CA GLY A 103 -9.15 -18.00 -7.61
C GLY A 103 -9.54 -16.55 -7.92
N GLY A 104 -10.71 -16.12 -7.42
CA GLY A 104 -11.26 -14.82 -7.73
C GLY A 104 -11.78 -14.73 -9.16
N THR A 105 -12.24 -13.57 -9.56
CA THR A 105 -12.85 -13.34 -10.89
C THR A 105 -11.91 -13.70 -12.04
N ASN A 106 -10.60 -13.64 -11.82
CA ASN A 106 -9.58 -13.78 -12.87
C ASN A 106 -8.64 -14.97 -12.69
N GLY A 107 -8.74 -15.68 -11.59
CA GLY A 107 -7.79 -16.74 -11.25
C GLY A 107 -6.52 -16.25 -10.54
N ALA A 108 -6.37 -14.97 -10.28
CA ALA A 108 -5.16 -14.38 -9.66
C ALA A 108 -4.96 -14.77 -8.20
N THR A 109 -6.02 -15.21 -7.50
CA THR A 109 -5.98 -15.72 -6.13
C THR A 109 -6.03 -17.23 -6.05
N LYS A 110 -5.86 -17.94 -7.17
CA LYS A 110 -5.91 -19.40 -7.21
C LYS A 110 -4.94 -20.02 -6.20
N GLY A 111 -5.47 -20.90 -5.34
CA GLY A 111 -4.72 -21.59 -4.30
C GLY A 111 -4.61 -20.83 -2.96
N ILE A 112 -4.89 -19.53 -2.91
CA ILE A 112 -4.82 -18.72 -1.69
C ILE A 112 -5.98 -19.01 -0.75
N PRO A 113 -7.26 -18.94 -1.15
CA PRO A 113 -8.39 -19.12 -0.23
C PRO A 113 -8.42 -20.47 0.46
N GLN A 114 -7.93 -21.53 -0.21
CA GLN A 114 -7.91 -22.88 0.32
C GLN A 114 -6.80 -23.09 1.37
N ARG A 115 -5.68 -22.40 1.20
CA ARG A 115 -4.49 -22.59 2.04
C ARG A 115 -4.41 -21.56 3.15
N TRP A 116 -4.90 -20.35 2.92
CA TRP A 116 -4.85 -19.23 3.86
C TRP A 116 -6.18 -18.46 3.88
N PRO A 117 -7.29 -19.08 4.32
CA PRO A 117 -8.60 -18.45 4.33
C PRO A 117 -8.61 -17.13 5.12
N ASP A 118 -7.90 -17.06 6.24
CA ASP A 118 -7.83 -15.87 7.11
C ASP A 118 -7.05 -14.71 6.49
N ARG A 119 -6.28 -14.96 5.43
CA ARG A 119 -5.55 -13.95 4.68
C ARG A 119 -6.16 -13.66 3.30
N CYS A 120 -7.35 -14.16 3.06
CA CYS A 120 -8.14 -13.91 1.85
C CYS A 120 -9.45 -13.25 2.26
N VAL A 121 -9.51 -11.94 2.19
CA VAL A 121 -10.57 -11.11 2.74
C VAL A 121 -11.56 -10.68 1.64
N PRO A 122 -12.73 -11.32 1.55
CA PRO A 122 -13.77 -10.86 0.64
C PRO A 122 -14.36 -9.55 1.14
N THR A 123 -14.62 -8.64 0.22
CA THR A 123 -15.23 -7.35 0.53
C THR A 123 -16.62 -7.23 -0.09
N PRO A 124 -17.48 -6.38 0.46
CA PRO A 124 -18.66 -5.89 -0.27
C PRO A 124 -18.22 -5.03 -1.47
N ILE A 125 -19.17 -4.74 -2.36
CA ILE A 125 -18.96 -3.82 -3.49
C ILE A 125 -18.87 -2.38 -2.92
N ALA A 126 -17.66 -1.96 -2.63
CA ALA A 126 -17.36 -0.65 -2.05
C ALA A 126 -15.85 -0.33 -2.27
N GLU A 127 -15.47 -0.07 -3.50
CA GLU A 127 -14.06 0.06 -3.91
C GLU A 127 -13.33 1.16 -3.12
N HIS A 128 -13.97 2.32 -2.93
CA HIS A 128 -13.39 3.37 -2.10
C HIS A 128 -13.14 2.89 -0.65
N GLY A 129 -14.04 2.07 -0.10
CA GLY A 129 -13.94 1.55 1.26
C GLY A 129 -12.78 0.58 1.42
N PHE A 130 -12.72 -0.46 0.59
CA PHE A 130 -11.69 -1.48 0.76
C PHE A 130 -10.31 -1.04 0.27
N VAL A 131 -10.23 -0.16 -0.74
CA VAL A 131 -8.96 0.45 -1.14
C VAL A 131 -8.42 1.36 -0.04
N GLY A 132 -9.29 2.18 0.56
CA GLY A 132 -8.92 3.02 1.70
C GLY A 132 -8.48 2.20 2.92
N LEU A 133 -9.19 1.12 3.24
CA LEU A 133 -8.80 0.17 4.29
C LEU A 133 -7.40 -0.39 4.03
N ALA A 134 -7.14 -0.86 2.82
CA ALA A 134 -5.84 -1.41 2.45
C ALA A 134 -4.72 -0.39 2.55
N GLY A 135 -4.96 0.85 2.10
CA GLY A 135 -4.03 1.96 2.25
C GLY A 135 -3.67 2.23 3.70
N GLY A 136 -4.68 2.34 4.57
CA GLY A 136 -4.49 2.54 6.00
C GLY A 136 -3.71 1.40 6.66
N VAL A 137 -4.04 0.15 6.34
CA VAL A 137 -3.32 -1.03 6.86
C VAL A 137 -1.87 -1.07 6.37
N ALA A 138 -1.61 -0.69 5.12
CA ALA A 138 -0.26 -0.60 4.59
C ALA A 138 0.57 0.49 5.30
N MET A 139 -0.03 1.64 5.59
CA MET A 139 0.61 2.75 6.32
C MET A 139 1.08 2.36 7.73
N VAL A 140 0.41 1.40 8.38
CA VAL A 140 0.88 0.85 9.67
C VAL A 140 2.23 0.15 9.53
N GLY A 141 2.63 -0.24 8.32
CA GLY A 141 3.93 -0.86 8.03
C GLY A 141 4.04 -2.35 8.36
N LYS A 142 3.04 -2.90 9.07
CA LYS A 142 3.03 -4.31 9.49
C LYS A 142 2.60 -5.27 8.40
N TYR A 143 1.71 -4.85 7.50
CA TYR A 143 1.11 -5.71 6.50
C TYR A 143 1.40 -5.25 5.07
N ARG A 144 1.23 -6.17 4.13
CA ARG A 144 1.44 -5.96 2.69
C ARG A 144 0.20 -6.39 1.92
N PRO A 145 -0.81 -5.51 1.84
CA PRO A 145 -2.06 -5.83 1.16
C PRO A 145 -1.87 -5.99 -0.36
N ILE A 146 -2.55 -6.99 -0.90
CA ILE A 146 -2.80 -7.12 -2.34
C ILE A 146 -4.27 -6.80 -2.55
N VAL A 147 -4.56 -5.68 -3.17
CA VAL A 147 -5.92 -5.23 -3.47
C VAL A 147 -6.30 -5.64 -4.88
N GLU A 148 -7.42 -6.33 -5.02
CA GLU A 148 -7.97 -6.64 -6.34
C GLU A 148 -9.17 -5.76 -6.63
N LEU A 149 -9.03 -4.88 -7.62
CA LEU A 149 -10.14 -4.22 -8.29
C LEU A 149 -10.59 -5.07 -9.47
N MET A 150 -11.88 -5.28 -9.60
CA MET A 150 -12.41 -6.14 -10.65
C MET A 150 -12.10 -5.60 -12.04
N TYR A 151 -12.27 -4.28 -12.24
CA TYR A 151 -11.93 -3.57 -13.49
C TYR A 151 -11.25 -2.23 -13.18
N PRO A 152 -10.40 -1.71 -14.11
CA PRO A 152 -9.74 -0.41 -13.92
C PRO A 152 -10.70 0.76 -13.79
N ASP A 153 -11.87 0.67 -14.45
CA ASP A 153 -12.94 1.68 -14.35
C ASP A 153 -13.39 1.92 -12.91
N PHE A 154 -13.39 0.90 -12.08
CA PHE A 154 -13.75 1.01 -10.66
C PHE A 154 -12.68 1.73 -9.84
N GLY A 155 -11.50 1.96 -10.42
CA GLY A 155 -10.52 2.89 -9.87
C GLY A 155 -11.06 4.31 -9.75
N LEU A 156 -12.02 4.70 -10.59
CA LEU A 156 -12.68 6.01 -10.48
C LEU A 156 -13.56 6.10 -9.21
N VAL A 157 -14.16 4.99 -8.78
CA VAL A 157 -14.90 4.92 -7.52
C VAL A 157 -13.95 5.08 -6.32
N ALA A 158 -12.73 4.56 -6.43
CA ALA A 158 -11.69 4.64 -5.40
C ALA A 158 -10.70 5.79 -5.60
N ALA A 159 -11.01 6.75 -6.48
CA ALA A 159 -10.06 7.76 -6.94
C ALA A 159 -9.45 8.59 -5.80
N ASP A 160 -10.23 8.98 -4.81
CA ASP A 160 -9.71 9.73 -3.66
C ASP A 160 -8.66 8.92 -2.89
N GLN A 161 -8.95 7.66 -2.59
CA GLN A 161 -8.02 6.80 -1.87
C GLN A 161 -6.75 6.54 -2.66
N LEU A 162 -6.86 6.33 -3.97
CA LEU A 162 -5.71 6.08 -4.83
C LEU A 162 -4.83 7.32 -5.00
N PHE A 163 -5.44 8.44 -5.42
CA PHE A 163 -4.69 9.62 -5.85
C PHE A 163 -4.41 10.62 -4.74
N ASN A 164 -5.30 10.76 -3.77
CA ASN A 164 -5.14 11.74 -2.69
C ASN A 164 -4.53 11.14 -1.43
N GLN A 165 -4.83 9.89 -1.12
CA GLN A 165 -4.35 9.26 0.11
C GLN A 165 -3.11 8.40 -0.15
N ILE A 166 -3.23 7.31 -0.90
CA ILE A 166 -2.16 6.32 -1.08
C ILE A 166 -0.97 6.91 -1.83
N ALA A 167 -1.21 7.51 -3.00
CA ALA A 167 -0.13 8.02 -3.84
C ALA A 167 0.67 9.16 -3.20
N LYS A 168 0.04 9.95 -2.31
CA LYS A 168 0.67 11.12 -1.69
C LYS A 168 1.18 10.86 -0.27
N ALA A 169 0.74 9.78 0.39
CA ALA A 169 0.99 9.55 1.82
C ALA A 169 2.48 9.69 2.18
N ARG A 170 3.37 9.06 1.44
CA ARG A 170 4.78 9.12 1.73
C ARG A 170 5.32 10.55 1.68
N HIS A 171 4.97 11.31 0.65
CA HIS A 171 5.35 12.71 0.52
C HIS A 171 4.71 13.58 1.61
N MET A 172 3.40 13.45 1.84
CA MET A 172 2.67 14.25 2.83
C MET A 172 3.17 14.05 4.26
N PHE A 173 3.65 12.87 4.58
CA PHE A 173 4.21 12.53 5.89
C PHE A 173 5.74 12.63 5.94
N GLY A 174 6.36 13.35 5.01
CA GLY A 174 7.80 13.64 5.01
C GLY A 174 8.69 12.41 4.96
N GLY A 175 8.29 11.36 4.24
CA GLY A 175 9.04 10.13 4.08
C GLY A 175 8.96 9.15 5.25
N THR A 176 8.22 9.49 6.31
CA THR A 176 8.11 8.63 7.51
C THR A 176 7.14 7.47 7.35
N VAL A 177 6.26 7.54 6.35
CA VAL A 177 5.25 6.52 6.07
C VAL A 177 5.52 5.86 4.72
N ASN A 178 5.56 4.54 4.73
CA ASN A 178 5.55 3.73 3.52
C ASN A 178 4.17 3.13 3.30
N VAL A 179 3.79 2.93 2.05
CA VAL A 179 2.54 2.27 1.69
C VAL A 179 2.85 1.04 0.82
N PRO A 180 3.37 -0.05 1.41
CA PRO A 180 3.73 -1.26 0.71
C PRO A 180 2.49 -2.07 0.30
N LEU A 181 1.82 -1.60 -0.74
CA LEU A 181 0.56 -2.12 -1.24
C LEU A 181 0.70 -2.48 -2.72
N VAL A 182 0.07 -3.55 -3.14
CA VAL A 182 -0.12 -3.90 -4.54
C VAL A 182 -1.60 -3.72 -4.89
N LEU A 183 -1.88 -2.82 -5.80
CA LEU A 183 -3.20 -2.74 -6.43
C LEU A 183 -3.12 -3.44 -7.78
N ARG A 184 -4.01 -4.37 -8.01
CA ARG A 184 -4.13 -5.05 -9.30
C ARG A 184 -5.55 -4.98 -9.83
N THR A 185 -5.66 -4.90 -11.14
CA THR A 185 -6.92 -4.94 -11.85
C THR A 185 -6.73 -5.69 -13.16
N LYS A 186 -7.80 -5.99 -13.86
CA LYS A 186 -7.75 -6.63 -15.17
C LYS A 186 -8.41 -5.78 -16.24
N ILE A 187 -7.94 -5.96 -17.45
CA ILE A 187 -8.64 -5.53 -18.67
C ILE A 187 -9.13 -6.79 -19.37
N ALA A 188 -10.41 -6.81 -19.73
CA ALA A 188 -11.00 -7.92 -20.48
C ALA A 188 -11.39 -7.43 -21.87
N ILE A 189 -10.62 -7.84 -22.88
CA ILE A 189 -10.92 -7.51 -24.28
C ILE A 189 -12.24 -8.17 -24.68
N GLY A 190 -13.15 -7.39 -25.26
CA GLY A 190 -14.44 -7.88 -25.76
C GLY A 190 -15.53 -8.02 -24.71
N SER A 191 -15.31 -7.57 -23.47
CA SER A 191 -16.32 -7.61 -22.40
C SER A 191 -17.11 -6.30 -22.25
N GLY A 192 -16.81 -5.28 -23.04
CA GLY A 192 -17.45 -3.97 -22.95
C GLY A 192 -16.86 -3.03 -21.89
N TYR A 193 -15.73 -3.41 -21.30
CA TYR A 193 -14.96 -2.59 -20.34
C TYR A 193 -13.58 -2.27 -20.84
#